data_34fe156b0476317f98226ec6d9eb3521
#
_entry.id   34fe156b0476317f98226ec6d9eb3521
#
_cell.length_a   1.000
_cell.length_b   1.000
_cell.length_c   1.000
_cell.angle_alpha   90.00
_cell.angle_beta   90.00
_cell.angle_gamma   90.00
#
_symmetry.space_group_name_H-M   'P 1'
#
loop_
_entity.id
_entity.type
_entity.pdbx_description
1 polymer ?
#
loop_
_entity_poly.entity_id
_entity_poly.type
_entity_poly.pdbx_seq_one_letter_code
_entity_poly.pdbx_strand_id
1 'polypeptide(L)'
;MTEFSPDAAALRAALAALGPGRVWRPVHGPDGTLLAPGRGPGPECLDAYVAGLDVAGKTVADLGCNLGYFAFLAARNGACRVLGCDSDPEVAAAANLLARVHGVSNVAFTALDFLAAPAPERFDLALFVDFVGRGVVAKGRLAAVAAAAEAWARREAFFTLHPVYALEALAVPPDVLAARHPNCVRDGRFFVAEALAGLLGPEWSMRRLTDGRLDTGDASLRTKTALLFTRNT
;
A
#
# COMPACT_ATOMS: atom_id res chain seq x y z
N MET A 1 -14.21 -24.94 -26.45
CA MET A 1 -12.97 -24.14 -26.46
C MET A 1 -13.41 -22.69 -26.29
N THR A 2 -13.32 -22.15 -25.07
CA THR A 2 -13.57 -20.75 -24.81
C THR A 2 -12.44 -19.96 -25.47
N GLU A 3 -12.74 -19.15 -26.50
CA GLU A 3 -11.80 -18.20 -27.08
C GLU A 3 -11.30 -17.32 -25.96
N PHE A 4 -9.99 -17.39 -25.67
CA PHE A 4 -9.36 -16.48 -24.74
C PHE A 4 -9.53 -15.05 -25.28
N SER A 5 -10.21 -14.19 -24.52
CA SER A 5 -10.26 -12.76 -24.82
C SER A 5 -8.84 -12.25 -25.13
N PRO A 6 -8.66 -11.38 -26.15
CA PRO A 6 -7.37 -10.77 -26.47
C PRO A 6 -6.69 -10.16 -25.24
N ASP A 7 -7.45 -9.56 -24.32
CA ASP A 7 -6.93 -9.01 -23.05
C ASP A 7 -6.40 -10.11 -22.12
N ALA A 8 -7.00 -11.28 -22.06
CA ALA A 8 -6.51 -12.40 -21.25
C ALA A 8 -5.17 -12.96 -21.76
N ALA A 9 -4.98 -13.04 -23.08
CA ALA A 9 -3.72 -13.43 -23.68
C ALA A 9 -2.64 -12.36 -23.42
N ALA A 10 -2.97 -11.08 -23.60
CA ALA A 10 -2.08 -9.96 -23.33
C ALA A 10 -1.68 -9.90 -21.84
N LEU A 11 -2.60 -10.14 -20.91
CA LEU A 11 -2.32 -10.19 -19.48
C LEU A 11 -1.32 -11.31 -19.14
N ARG A 12 -1.50 -12.52 -19.66
CA ARG A 12 -0.56 -13.63 -19.44
C ARG A 12 0.84 -13.29 -19.95
N ALA A 13 0.94 -12.68 -21.13
CA ALA A 13 2.21 -12.23 -21.69
C ALA A 13 2.87 -11.14 -20.82
N ALA A 14 2.11 -10.16 -20.36
CA ALA A 14 2.59 -9.11 -19.48
C ALA A 14 3.09 -9.67 -18.13
N LEU A 15 2.34 -10.56 -17.49
CA LEU A 15 2.75 -11.22 -16.24
C LEU A 15 4.02 -12.05 -16.41
N ALA A 16 4.16 -12.75 -17.53
CA ALA A 16 5.37 -13.51 -17.86
C ALA A 16 6.59 -12.58 -18.04
N ALA A 17 6.40 -11.43 -18.70
CA ALA A 17 7.45 -10.43 -18.90
C ALA A 17 7.88 -9.75 -17.58
N LEU A 18 6.95 -9.51 -16.65
CA LEU A 18 7.28 -8.99 -15.32
C LEU A 18 8.16 -9.96 -14.53
N GLY A 19 7.95 -11.26 -14.69
CA GLY A 19 8.63 -12.27 -13.93
C GLY A 19 8.25 -12.28 -12.43
N PRO A 20 8.70 -13.30 -11.67
CA PRO A 20 8.28 -13.51 -10.28
C PRO A 20 8.76 -12.41 -9.32
N GLY A 21 9.80 -11.66 -9.70
CA GLY A 21 10.39 -10.62 -8.85
C GLY A 21 9.53 -9.35 -8.70
N ARG A 22 8.64 -9.08 -9.65
CA ARG A 22 7.84 -7.85 -9.73
C ARG A 22 6.36 -8.07 -9.40
N VAL A 23 5.93 -9.31 -9.22
CA VAL A 23 4.57 -9.66 -8.78
C VAL A 23 4.60 -9.86 -7.27
N TRP A 24 3.93 -8.96 -6.52
CA TRP A 24 3.97 -9.00 -5.06
C TRP A 24 2.93 -9.96 -4.48
N ARG A 25 1.68 -9.89 -4.94
CA ARG A 25 0.57 -10.74 -4.49
C ARG A 25 0.20 -11.75 -5.57
N PRO A 26 -0.38 -12.92 -5.22
CA PRO A 26 -0.91 -13.84 -6.21
C PRO A 26 -1.94 -13.17 -7.12
N VAL A 27 -1.86 -13.44 -8.41
CA VAL A 27 -2.79 -12.93 -9.42
C VAL A 27 -3.64 -14.07 -9.93
N HIS A 28 -4.95 -13.91 -9.84
CA HIS A 28 -5.90 -14.92 -10.34
C HIS A 28 -6.69 -14.37 -11.52
N GLY A 29 -7.11 -15.24 -12.40
CA GLY A 29 -8.08 -14.95 -13.45
C GLY A 29 -9.51 -14.87 -12.90
N PRO A 30 -10.48 -14.43 -13.72
CA PRO A 30 -11.90 -14.38 -13.32
C PRO A 30 -12.48 -15.73 -12.93
N ASP A 31 -11.92 -16.81 -13.46
CA ASP A 31 -12.28 -18.20 -13.18
C ASP A 31 -11.57 -18.76 -11.93
N GLY A 32 -10.79 -17.96 -11.22
CA GLY A 32 -9.99 -18.37 -10.08
C GLY A 32 -8.66 -19.04 -10.43
N THR A 33 -8.34 -19.23 -11.71
CA THR A 33 -7.06 -19.81 -12.14
C THR A 33 -5.90 -18.92 -11.68
N LEU A 34 -4.89 -19.48 -11.03
CA LEU A 34 -3.67 -18.77 -10.67
C LEU A 34 -2.87 -18.40 -11.91
N LEU A 35 -2.72 -17.11 -12.18
CA LEU A 35 -1.96 -16.56 -13.31
C LEU A 35 -0.50 -16.27 -12.96
N ALA A 36 -0.26 -15.79 -11.71
CA ALA A 36 1.09 -15.57 -11.20
C ALA A 36 1.10 -15.77 -9.67
N PRO A 37 2.10 -16.47 -9.10
CA PRO A 37 2.08 -16.86 -7.69
C PRO A 37 2.34 -15.71 -6.71
N GLY A 38 2.97 -14.62 -7.17
CA GLY A 38 3.42 -13.57 -6.26
C GLY A 38 4.56 -14.03 -5.33
N ARG A 39 5.25 -13.08 -4.72
CA ARG A 39 6.37 -13.33 -3.80
C ARG A 39 6.17 -12.77 -2.40
N GLY A 40 5.17 -11.92 -2.21
CA GLY A 40 4.85 -11.33 -0.92
C GLY A 40 4.11 -12.31 -0.01
N PRO A 41 3.99 -12.01 1.27
CA PRO A 41 3.18 -12.80 2.19
C PRO A 41 1.74 -12.88 1.72
N GLY A 42 1.04 -13.94 2.11
CA GLY A 42 -0.37 -14.16 1.74
C GLY A 42 -1.24 -12.94 2.07
N PRO A 43 -2.23 -12.65 1.23
CA PRO A 43 -3.07 -11.46 1.38
C PRO A 43 -4.01 -11.52 2.58
N GLU A 44 -4.41 -12.71 3.01
CA GLU A 44 -5.50 -12.94 3.94
C GLU A 44 -5.36 -12.17 5.26
N CYS A 45 -4.11 -11.96 5.71
CA CYS A 45 -3.86 -11.29 6.98
C CYS A 45 -4.07 -9.77 6.95
N LEU A 46 -3.97 -9.14 5.78
CA LEU A 46 -4.19 -7.70 5.62
C LEU A 46 -5.59 -7.38 5.07
N ASP A 47 -6.21 -8.35 4.40
CA ASP A 47 -7.52 -8.21 3.77
C ASP A 47 -8.58 -7.76 4.75
N ALA A 48 -8.62 -8.37 5.94
CA ALA A 48 -9.59 -8.03 6.98
C ALA A 48 -9.51 -6.56 7.40
N TYR A 49 -8.31 -5.98 7.44
CA TYR A 49 -8.14 -4.57 7.81
C TYR A 49 -8.56 -3.63 6.70
N VAL A 50 -8.21 -3.93 5.45
CA VAL A 50 -8.65 -3.13 4.30
C VAL A 50 -10.15 -3.31 4.04
N ALA A 51 -10.66 -4.54 4.19
CA ALA A 51 -12.09 -4.83 4.07
C ALA A 51 -12.93 -4.15 5.17
N GLY A 52 -12.35 -3.95 6.36
CA GLY A 52 -12.98 -3.26 7.48
C GLY A 52 -12.97 -1.72 7.38
N LEU A 53 -12.34 -1.15 6.36
CA LEU A 53 -12.40 0.28 6.10
C LEU A 53 -13.76 0.65 5.51
N ASP A 54 -14.31 1.76 5.96
CA ASP A 54 -15.49 2.35 5.33
C ASP A 54 -15.09 3.00 4.00
N VAL A 55 -15.24 2.27 2.90
CA VAL A 55 -14.90 2.74 1.54
C VAL A 55 -16.14 2.96 0.67
N ALA A 56 -17.34 2.60 1.15
CA ALA A 56 -18.56 2.68 0.35
C ALA A 56 -18.84 4.12 -0.11
N GLY A 57 -18.97 4.30 -1.43
CA GLY A 57 -19.18 5.59 -2.06
C GLY A 57 -18.00 6.54 -2.05
N LYS A 58 -16.85 6.16 -1.46
CA LYS A 58 -15.64 6.99 -1.40
C LYS A 58 -14.76 6.83 -2.64
N THR A 59 -13.95 7.86 -2.91
CA THR A 59 -12.80 7.79 -3.81
C THR A 59 -11.58 7.29 -3.04
N VAL A 60 -10.83 6.33 -3.61
CA VAL A 60 -9.69 5.69 -2.96
C VAL A 60 -8.45 5.78 -3.86
N ALA A 61 -7.30 6.14 -3.29
CA ALA A 61 -6.00 6.00 -3.92
C ALA A 61 -5.23 4.83 -3.27
N ASP A 62 -4.69 3.91 -4.06
CA ASP A 62 -3.82 2.82 -3.61
C ASP A 62 -2.38 3.13 -4.07
N LEU A 63 -1.52 3.54 -3.14
CA LEU A 63 -0.19 4.10 -3.42
C LEU A 63 0.92 3.06 -3.21
N GLY A 64 1.62 2.72 -4.29
CA GLY A 64 2.52 1.56 -4.35
C GLY A 64 1.72 0.27 -4.58
N CYS A 65 0.72 0.34 -5.44
CA CYS A 65 -0.33 -0.68 -5.56
C CYS A 65 0.13 -2.00 -6.17
N ASN A 66 1.30 -2.06 -6.81
CA ASN A 66 1.73 -3.19 -7.64
C ASN A 66 0.62 -3.55 -8.65
N LEU A 67 0.18 -4.80 -8.73
CA LEU A 67 -0.90 -5.23 -9.61
C LEU A 67 -2.32 -4.94 -9.06
N GLY A 68 -2.44 -4.09 -8.03
CA GLY A 68 -3.71 -3.52 -7.59
C GLY A 68 -4.54 -4.41 -6.67
N TYR A 69 -3.93 -5.37 -5.95
CA TYR A 69 -4.68 -6.26 -5.07
C TYR A 69 -5.64 -5.52 -4.13
N PHE A 70 -5.16 -4.49 -3.42
CA PHE A 70 -5.97 -3.71 -2.49
C PHE A 70 -6.87 -2.68 -3.19
N ALA A 71 -6.47 -2.19 -4.37
CA ALA A 71 -7.34 -1.39 -5.23
C ALA A 71 -8.61 -2.16 -5.64
N PHE A 72 -8.44 -3.43 -6.09
CA PHE A 72 -9.58 -4.29 -6.41
C PHE A 72 -10.41 -4.63 -5.18
N LEU A 73 -9.78 -4.84 -4.01
CA LEU A 73 -10.50 -5.09 -2.78
C LEU A 73 -11.37 -3.88 -2.38
N ALA A 74 -10.83 -2.67 -2.45
CA ALA A 74 -11.58 -1.43 -2.18
C ALA A 74 -12.77 -1.27 -3.17
N ALA A 75 -12.55 -1.54 -4.46
CA ALA A 75 -13.61 -1.48 -5.46
C ALA A 75 -14.74 -2.47 -5.17
N ARG A 76 -14.40 -3.72 -4.83
CA ARG A 76 -15.38 -4.75 -4.44
C ARG A 76 -16.16 -4.39 -3.17
N ASN A 77 -15.54 -3.64 -2.27
CA ASN A 77 -16.17 -3.16 -1.03
C ASN A 77 -16.96 -1.86 -1.21
N GLY A 78 -17.22 -1.45 -2.46
CA GLY A 78 -18.13 -0.36 -2.77
C GLY A 78 -17.50 1.02 -2.93
N ALA A 79 -16.18 1.13 -3.05
CA ALA A 79 -15.56 2.39 -3.44
C ALA A 79 -16.13 2.84 -4.80
N CYS A 80 -16.50 4.11 -4.92
CA CYS A 80 -17.09 4.61 -6.17
C CYS A 80 -16.05 4.74 -7.29
N ARG A 81 -14.80 5.02 -6.93
CA ARG A 81 -13.65 5.11 -7.84
C ARG A 81 -12.36 4.83 -7.11
N VAL A 82 -11.49 4.04 -7.75
CA VAL A 82 -10.17 3.72 -7.22
C VAL A 82 -9.08 4.06 -8.24
N LEU A 83 -8.02 4.71 -7.80
CA LEU A 83 -6.80 4.93 -8.57
C LEU A 83 -5.63 4.21 -7.90
N GLY A 84 -5.07 3.21 -8.57
CA GLY A 84 -3.82 2.59 -8.17
C GLY A 84 -2.63 3.31 -8.81
N CYS A 85 -1.58 3.56 -8.02
CA CYS A 85 -0.34 4.15 -8.49
C CYS A 85 0.84 3.23 -8.20
N ASP A 86 1.64 2.95 -9.22
CA ASP A 86 2.94 2.29 -9.07
C ASP A 86 3.98 3.02 -9.94
N SER A 87 5.21 3.07 -9.50
CA SER A 87 6.28 3.74 -10.24
C SER A 87 6.73 2.97 -11.48
N ASP A 88 6.38 1.69 -11.58
CA ASP A 88 6.74 0.80 -12.67
C ASP A 88 5.65 0.82 -13.76
N PRO A 89 5.97 1.35 -14.97
CA PRO A 89 4.97 1.48 -16.04
C PRO A 89 4.46 0.14 -16.58
N GLU A 90 5.29 -0.91 -16.56
CA GLU A 90 4.86 -2.23 -17.02
C GLU A 90 3.91 -2.88 -16.00
N VAL A 91 4.16 -2.66 -14.70
CA VAL A 91 3.26 -3.09 -13.63
C VAL A 91 1.90 -2.39 -13.74
N ALA A 92 1.89 -1.06 -13.91
CA ALA A 92 0.65 -0.30 -14.07
C ALA A 92 -0.12 -0.71 -15.34
N ALA A 93 0.58 -0.98 -16.45
CA ALA A 93 -0.04 -1.48 -17.67
C ALA A 93 -0.66 -2.88 -17.47
N ALA A 94 0.03 -3.80 -16.81
CA ALA A 94 -0.48 -5.12 -16.49
C ALA A 94 -1.68 -5.05 -15.52
N ALA A 95 -1.68 -4.14 -14.55
CA ALA A 95 -2.81 -3.91 -13.64
C ALA A 95 -4.06 -3.41 -14.39
N ASN A 96 -3.90 -2.53 -15.38
CA ASN A 96 -5.01 -2.11 -16.24
C ASN A 96 -5.54 -3.26 -17.12
N LEU A 97 -4.66 -4.13 -17.63
CA LEU A 97 -5.09 -5.37 -18.32
C LEU A 97 -5.91 -6.25 -17.37
N LEU A 98 -5.44 -6.42 -16.13
CA LEU A 98 -6.14 -7.20 -15.13
C LEU A 98 -7.54 -6.63 -14.83
N ALA A 99 -7.67 -5.29 -14.72
CA ALA A 99 -8.96 -4.64 -14.53
C ALA A 99 -9.94 -4.95 -15.67
N ARG A 100 -9.48 -4.89 -16.94
CA ARG A 100 -10.30 -5.23 -18.10
C ARG A 100 -10.71 -6.70 -18.12
N VAL A 101 -9.77 -7.59 -17.85
CA VAL A 101 -10.02 -9.05 -17.80
C VAL A 101 -11.07 -9.40 -16.74
N HIS A 102 -11.06 -8.70 -15.60
CA HIS A 102 -12.05 -8.86 -14.52
C HIS A 102 -13.34 -8.06 -14.73
N GLY A 103 -13.43 -7.23 -15.79
CA GLY A 103 -14.61 -6.38 -16.03
C GLY A 103 -14.84 -5.32 -14.96
N VAL A 104 -13.78 -4.88 -14.26
CA VAL A 104 -13.88 -3.87 -13.20
C VAL A 104 -13.66 -2.49 -13.80
N SER A 105 -14.70 -1.66 -13.86
CA SER A 105 -14.69 -0.36 -14.53
C SER A 105 -14.40 0.83 -13.62
N ASN A 106 -14.53 0.67 -12.31
CA ASN A 106 -14.30 1.73 -11.32
C ASN A 106 -12.86 1.75 -10.75
N VAL A 107 -11.94 1.00 -11.37
CA VAL A 107 -10.51 0.97 -11.02
C VAL A 107 -9.69 1.37 -12.24
N ALA A 108 -8.71 2.24 -12.03
CA ALA A 108 -7.71 2.59 -13.02
C ALA A 108 -6.32 2.57 -12.39
N PHE A 109 -5.29 2.31 -13.21
CA PHE A 109 -3.91 2.28 -12.74
C PHE A 109 -3.05 3.25 -13.56
N THR A 110 -2.11 3.93 -12.89
CA THR A 110 -1.19 4.87 -13.51
C THR A 110 0.25 4.61 -13.06
N ALA A 111 1.18 4.80 -14.01
CA ALA A 111 2.61 4.79 -13.72
C ALA A 111 2.98 6.14 -13.12
N LEU A 112 3.23 6.19 -11.80
CA LEU A 112 3.56 7.42 -11.10
C LEU A 112 4.38 7.14 -9.83
N ASP A 113 5.53 7.80 -9.68
CA ASP A 113 6.22 7.88 -8.38
C ASP A 113 5.52 8.94 -7.53
N PHE A 114 4.56 8.50 -6.73
CA PHE A 114 3.74 9.37 -5.88
C PHE A 114 4.54 10.08 -4.77
N LEU A 115 5.80 9.69 -4.52
CA LEU A 115 6.69 10.41 -3.60
C LEU A 115 7.40 11.59 -4.27
N ALA A 116 7.44 11.64 -5.60
CA ALA A 116 8.13 12.66 -6.36
C ALA A 116 7.17 13.54 -7.17
N ALA A 117 6.08 12.98 -7.67
CA ALA A 117 5.11 13.67 -8.49
C ALA A 117 3.95 14.25 -7.65
N PRO A 118 3.35 15.37 -8.07
CA PRO A 118 2.17 15.90 -7.41
C PRO A 118 0.98 14.95 -7.55
N ALA A 119 0.12 14.94 -6.54
CA ALA A 119 -1.15 14.23 -6.62
C ALA A 119 -2.03 14.86 -7.72
N PRO A 120 -2.63 14.07 -8.62
CA PRO A 120 -3.51 14.62 -9.66
C PRO A 120 -4.79 15.21 -9.05
N GLU A 121 -5.21 14.68 -7.93
CA GLU A 121 -6.36 15.12 -7.13
C GLU A 121 -6.26 14.55 -5.72
N ARG A 122 -7.15 14.96 -4.81
CA ARG A 122 -7.29 14.36 -3.49
C ARG A 122 -8.40 13.32 -3.47
N PHE A 123 -8.13 12.21 -2.81
CA PHE A 123 -9.05 11.09 -2.61
C PHE A 123 -9.59 11.11 -1.17
N ASP A 124 -10.79 10.57 -0.95
CA ASP A 124 -11.35 10.50 0.41
C ASP A 124 -10.46 9.65 1.32
N LEU A 125 -9.88 8.58 0.78
CA LEU A 125 -8.95 7.69 1.46
C LEU A 125 -7.71 7.40 0.60
N ALA A 126 -6.52 7.50 1.17
CA ALA A 126 -5.28 7.01 0.57
C ALA A 126 -4.75 5.78 1.32
N LEU A 127 -4.41 4.71 0.59
CA LEU A 127 -3.87 3.46 1.11
C LEU A 127 -2.36 3.41 0.89
N PHE A 128 -1.61 3.06 1.93
CA PHE A 128 -0.17 2.79 1.94
C PHE A 128 0.07 1.39 2.52
N VAL A 129 -0.40 0.37 1.81
CA VAL A 129 -0.34 -1.02 2.29
C VAL A 129 1.03 -1.62 1.98
N ASP A 130 1.73 -2.07 3.01
CA ASP A 130 3.09 -2.66 2.92
C ASP A 130 4.15 -1.75 2.29
N PHE A 131 3.88 -0.46 2.16
CA PHE A 131 4.80 0.48 1.54
C PHE A 131 5.89 0.95 2.52
N VAL A 132 5.51 1.26 3.77
CA VAL A 132 6.45 1.79 4.79
C VAL A 132 7.22 0.64 5.44
N GLY A 133 8.33 0.29 4.83
CA GLY A 133 9.26 -0.73 5.32
C GLY A 133 10.63 -0.17 5.72
N ARG A 134 11.54 -1.06 6.13
CA ARG A 134 12.94 -0.71 6.50
C ARG A 134 13.64 0.13 5.43
N GLY A 135 13.40 -0.17 4.14
CA GLY A 135 13.98 0.57 3.03
C GLY A 135 13.54 2.04 2.95
N VAL A 136 12.29 2.34 3.28
CA VAL A 136 11.76 3.72 3.35
C VAL A 136 12.44 4.47 4.50
N VAL A 137 12.54 3.83 5.67
CA VAL A 137 13.21 4.41 6.85
C VAL A 137 14.70 4.64 6.56
N ALA A 138 15.41 3.64 6.05
CA ALA A 138 16.83 3.71 5.76
C ALA A 138 17.18 4.82 4.73
N LYS A 139 16.33 5.00 3.72
CA LYS A 139 16.49 6.06 2.72
C LYS A 139 16.04 7.44 3.21
N GLY A 140 15.56 7.57 4.45
CA GLY A 140 15.06 8.84 5.01
C GLY A 140 13.79 9.37 4.33
N ARG A 141 12.95 8.49 3.77
CA ARG A 141 11.78 8.88 2.97
C ARG A 141 10.47 9.02 3.76
N LEU A 142 10.48 8.89 5.10
CA LEU A 142 9.26 9.03 5.90
C LEU A 142 8.59 10.40 5.74
N ALA A 143 9.38 11.48 5.65
CA ALA A 143 8.83 12.82 5.40
C ALA A 143 8.13 12.91 4.03
N ALA A 144 8.70 12.28 2.99
CA ALA A 144 8.07 12.22 1.68
C ALA A 144 6.77 11.40 1.69
N VAL A 145 6.72 10.31 2.49
CA VAL A 145 5.49 9.52 2.68
C VAL A 145 4.42 10.34 3.40
N ALA A 146 4.77 11.09 4.45
CA ALA A 146 3.82 11.96 5.13
C ALA A 146 3.31 13.07 4.21
N ALA A 147 4.20 13.69 3.42
CA ALA A 147 3.82 14.70 2.42
C ALA A 147 2.89 14.10 1.34
N ALA A 148 3.14 12.86 0.91
CA ALA A 148 2.24 12.18 -0.01
C ALA A 148 0.86 11.94 0.64
N ALA A 149 0.80 11.50 1.90
CA ALA A 149 -0.47 11.36 2.60
C ALA A 149 -1.24 12.69 2.68
N GLU A 150 -0.54 13.79 2.97
CA GLU A 150 -1.12 15.15 2.95
C GLU A 150 -1.67 15.54 1.57
N ALA A 151 -0.94 15.23 0.51
CA ALA A 151 -1.30 15.62 -0.85
C ALA A 151 -2.44 14.75 -1.43
N TRP A 152 -2.45 13.46 -1.14
CA TRP A 152 -3.35 12.49 -1.76
C TRP A 152 -4.64 12.27 -0.96
N ALA A 153 -4.58 12.32 0.39
CA ALA A 153 -5.74 12.09 1.23
C ALA A 153 -6.50 13.37 1.55
N ARG A 154 -7.80 13.39 1.27
CA ARG A 154 -8.70 14.46 1.68
C ARG A 154 -9.06 14.33 3.15
N ARG A 155 -9.37 13.11 3.59
CA ARG A 155 -9.89 12.81 4.93
C ARG A 155 -9.12 11.74 5.66
N GLU A 156 -8.74 10.66 4.99
CA GLU A 156 -8.18 9.47 5.63
C GLU A 156 -6.94 8.95 4.91
N ALA A 157 -5.93 8.56 5.67
CA ALA A 157 -4.75 7.85 5.18
C ALA A 157 -4.56 6.58 6.00
N PHE A 158 -4.55 5.44 5.33
CA PHE A 158 -4.40 4.12 5.95
C PHE A 158 -3.01 3.55 5.67
N PHE A 159 -2.39 3.03 6.71
CA PHE A 159 -1.05 2.43 6.63
C PHE A 159 -1.04 1.03 7.23
N THR A 160 -0.32 0.12 6.60
CA THR A 160 0.19 -1.07 7.28
C THR A 160 1.71 -0.99 7.33
N LEU A 161 2.29 -1.12 8.52
CA LEU A 161 3.72 -0.99 8.76
C LEU A 161 4.17 -1.71 10.04
N HIS A 162 5.47 -1.93 10.16
CA HIS A 162 6.06 -2.28 11.46
C HIS A 162 6.16 -1.01 12.31
N PRO A 163 5.48 -0.95 13.45
CA PRO A 163 5.41 0.28 14.25
C PRO A 163 6.74 0.66 14.90
N VAL A 164 7.60 -0.34 15.12
CA VAL A 164 8.90 -0.20 15.79
C VAL A 164 9.93 -1.11 15.12
N TYR A 165 11.13 -0.60 14.93
CA TYR A 165 12.30 -1.37 14.54
C TYR A 165 13.38 -1.30 15.61
N ALA A 166 14.10 -2.40 15.84
CA ALA A 166 15.37 -2.36 16.53
C ALA A 166 16.40 -1.59 15.66
N LEU A 167 17.23 -0.76 16.27
CA LEU A 167 18.17 0.09 15.52
C LEU A 167 19.17 -0.72 14.70
N GLU A 168 19.62 -1.87 15.21
CA GLU A 168 20.51 -2.79 14.49
C GLU A 168 19.88 -3.39 13.21
N ALA A 169 18.54 -3.39 13.12
CA ALA A 169 17.82 -3.85 11.93
C ALA A 169 17.73 -2.77 10.83
N LEU A 170 18.14 -1.54 11.14
CA LEU A 170 18.11 -0.40 10.24
C LEU A 170 19.53 -0.06 9.79
N ALA A 171 19.76 0.04 8.50
CA ALA A 171 21.05 0.46 7.94
C ALA A 171 21.20 2.00 7.99
N VAL A 172 20.95 2.61 9.17
CA VAL A 172 21.04 4.06 9.41
C VAL A 172 21.64 4.30 10.80
N PRO A 173 22.60 5.22 10.95
CA PRO A 173 23.11 5.60 12.26
C PRO A 173 22.02 6.15 13.17
N PRO A 174 22.00 5.77 14.46
CA PRO A 174 20.96 6.20 15.41
C PRO A 174 20.84 7.71 15.58
N ASP A 175 21.96 8.43 15.57
CA ASP A 175 22.03 9.89 15.65
C ASP A 175 21.36 10.59 14.46
N VAL A 176 21.52 10.01 13.26
CA VAL A 176 20.84 10.50 12.04
C VAL A 176 19.33 10.34 12.16
N LEU A 177 18.85 9.21 12.70
CA LEU A 177 17.43 9.00 12.95
C LEU A 177 16.90 9.94 14.03
N ALA A 178 17.64 10.12 15.13
CA ALA A 178 17.27 11.00 16.22
C ALA A 178 17.21 12.48 15.77
N ALA A 179 18.14 12.91 14.93
CA ALA A 179 18.14 14.25 14.37
C ALA A 179 16.93 14.52 13.44
N ARG A 180 16.53 13.50 12.65
CA ARG A 180 15.38 13.58 11.72
C ARG A 180 14.03 13.45 12.43
N HIS A 181 13.99 12.65 13.48
CA HIS A 181 12.75 12.30 14.21
C HIS A 181 12.99 12.40 15.72
N PRO A 182 13.03 13.62 16.27
CA PRO A 182 13.24 13.83 17.69
C PRO A 182 12.24 13.03 18.54
N ASN A 183 12.72 12.44 19.63
CA ASN A 183 11.93 11.61 20.56
C ASN A 183 11.44 10.25 20.02
N CYS A 184 11.69 9.94 18.75
CA CYS A 184 11.29 8.65 18.16
C CYS A 184 12.40 7.59 18.21
N VAL A 185 13.58 7.91 18.75
CA VAL A 185 14.69 6.98 18.98
C VAL A 185 14.92 6.86 20.48
N ARG A 186 14.66 5.68 21.05
CA ARG A 186 14.85 5.40 22.48
C ARG A 186 14.96 3.89 22.72
N ASP A 187 15.62 3.49 23.78
CA ASP A 187 15.78 2.11 24.23
C ASP A 187 16.25 1.16 23.12
N GLY A 188 17.21 1.61 22.27
CA GLY A 188 17.73 0.81 21.15
C GLY A 188 16.72 0.60 20.01
N ARG A 189 15.64 1.40 19.95
CA ARG A 189 14.55 1.24 18.99
C ARG A 189 14.19 2.56 18.29
N PHE A 190 13.66 2.43 17.08
CA PHE A 190 13.05 3.52 16.32
C PHE A 190 11.53 3.29 16.18
N PHE A 191 10.75 4.27 16.62
CA PHE A 191 9.29 4.22 16.66
C PHE A 191 8.70 4.87 15.40
N VAL A 192 8.53 4.06 14.36
CA VAL A 192 8.10 4.51 13.02
C VAL A 192 6.70 5.12 13.03
N ALA A 193 5.76 4.51 13.77
CA ALA A 193 4.39 5.01 13.85
C ALA A 193 4.33 6.40 14.49
N GLU A 194 5.14 6.64 15.53
CA GLU A 194 5.23 7.95 16.20
C GLU A 194 5.91 8.98 15.30
N ALA A 195 6.98 8.59 14.59
CA ALA A 195 7.66 9.45 13.63
C ALA A 195 6.72 9.88 12.50
N LEU A 196 5.91 8.96 11.97
CA LEU A 196 4.92 9.26 10.95
C LEU A 196 3.82 10.19 11.48
N ALA A 197 3.32 9.93 12.70
CA ALA A 197 2.33 10.81 13.35
C ALA A 197 2.87 12.21 13.59
N GLY A 198 4.13 12.33 14.05
CA GLY A 198 4.79 13.62 14.22
C GLY A 198 4.97 14.40 12.93
N LEU A 199 5.25 13.72 11.82
CA LEU A 199 5.39 14.32 10.48
C LEU A 199 4.06 14.80 9.90
N LEU A 200 2.97 14.08 10.14
CA LEU A 200 1.62 14.48 9.73
C LEU A 200 1.08 15.63 10.61
N GLY A 201 1.57 15.72 11.86
CA GLY A 201 1.26 16.82 12.76
C GLY A 201 -0.15 16.78 13.37
N PRO A 202 -0.54 17.87 14.07
CA PRO A 202 -1.77 17.93 14.86
C PRO A 202 -3.05 17.97 14.01
N GLU A 203 -2.94 18.23 12.72
CA GLU A 203 -4.07 18.20 11.79
C GLU A 203 -4.63 16.78 11.57
N TRP A 204 -3.91 15.76 12.05
CA TRP A 204 -4.28 14.36 11.92
C TRP A 204 -4.37 13.67 13.28
N SER A 205 -5.45 12.94 13.47
CA SER A 205 -5.60 11.99 14.57
C SER A 205 -5.26 10.58 14.09
N MET A 206 -4.47 9.84 14.88
CA MET A 206 -4.07 8.47 14.58
C MET A 206 -4.87 7.47 15.42
N ARG A 207 -5.49 6.51 14.76
CA ARG A 207 -6.13 5.35 15.41
C ARG A 207 -5.45 4.06 14.98
N ARG A 208 -5.00 3.27 15.93
CA ARG A 208 -4.53 1.91 15.67
C ARG A 208 -5.73 0.98 15.52
N LEU A 209 -5.79 0.23 14.42
CA LEU A 209 -6.86 -0.72 14.13
C LEU A 209 -6.53 -2.14 14.64
N THR A 210 -5.26 -2.38 15.01
CA THR A 210 -4.78 -3.65 15.55
C THR A 210 -4.06 -3.41 16.86
N ASP A 211 -3.95 -4.44 17.70
CA ASP A 211 -3.17 -4.45 18.94
C ASP A 211 -1.65 -4.55 18.72
N GLY A 212 -1.19 -4.48 17.46
CA GLY A 212 0.21 -4.63 17.08
C GLY A 212 0.62 -6.06 16.73
N ARG A 213 -0.32 -7.00 16.73
CA ARG A 213 -0.14 -8.35 16.22
C ARG A 213 -1.16 -8.61 15.12
N LEU A 214 -0.68 -9.06 13.98
CA LEU A 214 -1.54 -9.69 12.99
C LEU A 214 -1.49 -11.18 13.27
N ASP A 215 -2.64 -11.78 13.48
CA ASP A 215 -2.74 -13.23 13.68
C ASP A 215 -2.53 -13.94 12.35
N THR A 216 -1.27 -14.12 12.01
CA THR A 216 -0.85 -14.75 10.75
C THR A 216 0.19 -15.82 11.05
N GLY A 217 0.22 -16.85 10.23
CA GLY A 217 1.28 -17.85 10.25
C GLY A 217 2.66 -17.29 9.88
N ASP A 218 2.69 -16.14 9.21
CA ASP A 218 3.92 -15.48 8.75
C ASP A 218 4.52 -14.61 9.87
N ALA A 219 5.71 -15.00 10.34
CA ALA A 219 6.43 -14.28 11.37
C ALA A 219 6.77 -12.84 10.97
N SER A 220 6.93 -12.54 9.67
CA SER A 220 7.23 -11.20 9.18
C SER A 220 6.06 -10.22 9.37
N LEU A 221 4.85 -10.74 9.44
CA LEU A 221 3.62 -9.97 9.61
C LEU A 221 3.17 -9.83 11.06
N ARG A 222 3.62 -10.71 11.97
CA ARG A 222 3.18 -10.73 13.38
C ARG A 222 3.41 -9.44 14.14
N THR A 223 4.34 -8.61 13.69
CA THR A 223 4.67 -7.32 14.34
C THR A 223 4.14 -6.12 13.56
N LYS A 224 3.45 -6.32 12.44
CA LYS A 224 2.84 -5.22 11.71
C LYS A 224 1.61 -4.68 12.45
N THR A 225 1.29 -3.44 12.19
CA THR A 225 0.09 -2.77 12.68
C THR A 225 -0.63 -2.08 11.53
N ALA A 226 -1.94 -1.97 11.65
CA ALA A 226 -2.78 -1.17 10.78
C ALA A 226 -3.12 0.15 11.51
N LEU A 227 -2.81 1.27 10.86
CA LEU A 227 -3.04 2.62 11.35
C LEU A 227 -3.97 3.36 10.40
N LEU A 228 -4.97 4.02 10.97
CA LEU A 228 -5.81 4.95 10.24
C LEU A 228 -5.56 6.36 10.80
N PHE A 229 -5.09 7.23 9.93
CA PHE A 229 -5.00 8.65 10.20
C PHE A 229 -6.23 9.33 9.63
N THR A 230 -6.90 10.15 10.43
CA THR A 230 -8.07 10.93 10.03
C THR A 230 -7.76 12.41 10.21
N ARG A 231 -8.02 13.21 9.17
CA ARG A 231 -7.83 14.66 9.23
C ARG A 231 -8.87 15.28 10.17
N ASN A 232 -8.41 16.08 11.10
CA ASN A 232 -9.26 16.84 12.00
C ASN A 232 -10.00 17.91 11.19
N THR A 233 -11.31 18.03 11.37
CA THR A 233 -12.19 19.02 10.69
C THR A 233 -12.23 20.32 11.46
#